data_a07d018e2bc66534bb879b1a07bf41e7
#
_entry.id   a07d018e2bc66534bb879b1a07bf41e7
#
_cell.length_a   1.000
_cell.length_b   1.000
_cell.length_c   1.000
_cell.angle_alpha   90.00
_cell.angle_beta   90.00
_cell.angle_gamma   90.00
#
_symmetry.space_group_name_H-M   'P 1'
#
loop_
_entity.id
_entity.type
_entity.pdbx_description
1 polymer ?
#
loop_
_entity_poly.entity_id
_entity_poly.type
_entity_poly.pdbx_seq_one_letter_code
_entity_poly.pdbx_strand_id
1 'polypeptide(L)'
;MELRTIQFTAPSKHIYEIREQNGEDEDILSNPLEMRTLMHLSRYISAIVIKTTFTNSGKLTVEDALNLPLLDRYCILIKARIFSIGPELNFDYTWGKSVIQYEEDLNKYVFDDYSKVSDDEITNKLDAVPFYLDTDILSGKHFTLKSGKVISFKAATGKTEQRILSLPEDKRTRNAELIARDLSLEVDGKFEIVQNFSMFSVKDMAEIRHLVNTYDPTFTGVTDVTNPSTGEVVQFPVLAAPSFFFPTEM
;
A
#
# COMPACT_ATOMS: atom_id res chain seq x y z
N MET A 1 27.88 -11.88 -12.39
CA MET A 1 26.60 -12.60 -12.43
C MET A 1 25.58 -11.60 -12.95
N GLU A 2 24.85 -11.90 -14.02
CA GLU A 2 23.82 -11.01 -14.55
C GLU A 2 22.62 -11.10 -13.61
N LEU A 3 22.18 -9.96 -13.07
CA LEU A 3 21.03 -9.93 -12.17
C LEU A 3 19.76 -10.23 -12.97
N ARG A 4 18.96 -11.16 -12.50
CA ARG A 4 17.63 -11.41 -13.07
C ARG A 4 16.75 -10.20 -12.82
N THR A 5 15.94 -9.82 -13.80
CA THR A 5 15.00 -8.70 -13.69
C THR A 5 13.62 -9.08 -14.21
N ILE A 6 12.58 -8.41 -13.69
CA ILE A 6 11.24 -8.44 -14.25
C ILE A 6 10.72 -7.01 -14.41
N GLN A 7 9.86 -6.82 -15.42
CA GLN A 7 9.18 -5.55 -15.65
C GLN A 7 7.66 -5.75 -15.55
N PHE A 8 6.98 -4.82 -14.93
CA PHE A 8 5.51 -4.82 -14.81
C PHE A 8 4.97 -3.40 -14.73
N THR A 9 3.67 -3.24 -15.02
CA THR A 9 2.93 -2.00 -14.81
C THR A 9 2.21 -2.09 -13.47
N ALA A 10 2.34 -1.07 -12.63
CA ALA A 10 1.72 -0.97 -11.31
C ALA A 10 0.32 -0.33 -11.37
N PRO A 11 -0.44 -0.30 -10.26
CA PRO A 11 -1.78 0.32 -10.19
C PRO A 11 -1.86 1.76 -10.69
N SER A 12 -0.83 2.57 -10.45
CA SER A 12 -0.75 3.95 -10.96
C SER A 12 -0.47 4.07 -12.46
N LYS A 13 -0.35 2.94 -13.18
CA LYS A 13 0.06 2.82 -14.58
C LYS A 13 1.53 3.18 -14.83
N HIS A 14 2.32 3.46 -13.81
CA HIS A 14 3.77 3.52 -13.95
C HIS A 14 4.38 2.14 -14.15
N ILE A 15 5.46 2.11 -14.93
CA ILE A 15 6.23 0.88 -15.21
C ILE A 15 7.41 0.84 -14.26
N TYR A 16 7.64 -0.34 -13.70
CA TYR A 16 8.78 -0.64 -12.83
C TYR A 16 9.51 -1.85 -13.37
N GLU A 17 10.84 -1.76 -13.42
CA GLU A 17 11.74 -2.88 -13.62
C GLU A 17 12.50 -3.12 -12.32
N ILE A 18 12.34 -4.29 -11.73
CA ILE A 18 12.98 -4.67 -10.48
C ILE A 18 13.99 -5.80 -10.70
N ARG A 19 15.06 -5.79 -9.90
CA ARG A 19 16.00 -6.90 -9.81
C ARG A 19 15.58 -7.90 -8.74
N GLU A 20 16.10 -9.09 -8.83
CA GLU A 20 15.99 -10.10 -7.78
C GLU A 20 16.63 -9.60 -6.47
N GLN A 21 16.05 -10.00 -5.35
CA GLN A 21 16.57 -9.71 -4.00
C GLN A 21 17.89 -10.44 -3.77
N ASN A 22 18.77 -9.84 -2.98
CA ASN A 22 20.04 -10.42 -2.58
C ASN A 22 20.30 -10.20 -1.08
N GLY A 23 21.44 -10.71 -0.55
CA GLY A 23 21.74 -10.63 0.87
C GLY A 23 21.93 -9.20 1.41
N GLU A 24 22.30 -8.21 0.58
CA GLU A 24 22.39 -6.81 1.03
C GLU A 24 20.99 -6.22 1.32
N ASP A 25 19.96 -6.72 0.63
CA ASP A 25 18.59 -6.29 0.84
C ASP A 25 18.04 -6.75 2.20
N GLU A 26 18.52 -7.89 2.72
CA GLU A 26 18.18 -8.38 4.05
C GLU A 26 18.69 -7.43 5.13
N ASP A 27 19.90 -6.87 4.98
CA ASP A 27 20.45 -5.87 5.90
C ASP A 27 19.62 -4.58 5.91
N ILE A 28 19.11 -4.17 4.74
CA ILE A 28 18.21 -3.02 4.63
C ILE A 28 16.89 -3.31 5.36
N LEU A 29 16.28 -4.45 5.09
CA LEU A 29 14.97 -4.83 5.63
C LEU A 29 15.00 -5.09 7.13
N SER A 30 16.13 -5.59 7.67
CA SER A 30 16.30 -5.91 9.09
C SER A 30 16.79 -4.74 9.95
N ASN A 31 17.00 -3.54 9.38
CA ASN A 31 17.50 -2.39 10.13
C ASN A 31 16.47 -1.90 11.18
N PRO A 32 16.73 -2.09 12.50
CA PRO A 32 15.73 -1.85 13.54
C PRO A 32 15.41 -0.35 13.75
N LEU A 33 16.31 0.55 13.36
CA LEU A 33 16.06 1.99 13.45
C LEU A 33 15.10 2.45 12.35
N GLU A 34 15.27 1.92 11.15
CA GLU A 34 14.44 2.28 10.00
C GLU A 34 13.07 1.57 10.01
N MET A 35 12.97 0.39 10.62
CA MET A 35 11.69 -0.33 10.78
C MET A 35 10.66 0.48 11.56
N ARG A 36 11.07 1.22 12.57
CA ARG A 36 10.16 2.06 13.39
C ARG A 36 9.46 3.17 12.60
N THR A 37 10.05 3.59 11.50
CA THR A 37 9.55 4.68 10.64
C THR A 37 9.16 4.21 9.25
N LEU A 38 9.17 2.90 9.00
CA LEU A 38 8.99 2.27 7.69
C LEU A 38 9.97 2.76 6.61
N MET A 39 11.06 3.41 6.99
CA MET A 39 12.11 3.85 6.06
C MET A 39 12.81 2.69 5.37
N HIS A 40 12.98 1.56 6.07
CA HIS A 40 13.55 0.32 5.52
C HIS A 40 12.84 -0.10 4.23
N LEU A 41 11.49 -0.02 4.16
CA LEU A 41 10.73 -0.36 2.94
C LEU A 41 11.05 0.59 1.79
N SER A 42 11.16 1.90 2.07
CA SER A 42 11.49 2.90 1.03
C SER A 42 12.91 2.72 0.53
N ARG A 43 13.85 2.41 1.42
CA ARG A 43 15.24 2.11 1.06
C ARG A 43 15.34 0.83 0.24
N TYR A 44 14.61 -0.22 0.65
CA TYR A 44 14.54 -1.47 -0.08
C TYR A 44 13.95 -1.27 -1.49
N ILE A 45 12.81 -0.60 -1.61
CA ILE A 45 12.19 -0.30 -2.92
C ILE A 45 13.18 0.47 -3.81
N SER A 46 13.86 1.50 -3.28
CA SER A 46 14.83 2.27 -4.06
C SER A 46 16.05 1.44 -4.49
N ALA A 47 16.42 0.41 -3.73
CA ALA A 47 17.54 -0.47 -4.04
C ALA A 47 17.22 -1.52 -5.11
N ILE A 48 15.99 -2.06 -5.09
CA ILE A 48 15.59 -3.11 -6.05
C ILE A 48 15.02 -2.58 -7.37
N VAL A 49 14.42 -1.38 -7.39
CA VAL A 49 13.91 -0.76 -8.62
C VAL A 49 15.05 -0.17 -9.43
N ILE A 50 15.42 -0.84 -10.51
CA ILE A 50 16.52 -0.43 -11.38
C ILE A 50 16.09 0.53 -12.48
N LYS A 51 14.80 0.53 -12.85
CA LYS A 51 14.22 1.44 -13.84
C LYS A 51 12.74 1.69 -13.58
N THR A 52 12.28 2.92 -13.83
CA THR A 52 10.87 3.29 -13.68
C THR A 52 10.48 4.45 -14.58
N THR A 53 9.17 4.57 -14.88
CA THR A 53 8.58 5.74 -15.53
C THR A 53 8.03 6.76 -14.51
N PHE A 54 8.09 6.48 -13.21
CA PHE A 54 7.62 7.38 -12.15
C PHE A 54 8.48 8.65 -12.05
N THR A 55 9.78 8.54 -12.34
CA THR A 55 10.71 9.68 -12.33
C THR A 55 11.27 9.96 -13.73
N ASN A 56 11.60 11.22 -14.01
CA ASN A 56 12.24 11.59 -15.27
C ASN A 56 13.65 10.99 -15.43
N SER A 57 14.33 10.70 -14.33
CA SER A 57 15.67 10.08 -14.34
C SER A 57 15.62 8.58 -14.67
N GLY A 58 14.44 7.98 -14.57
CA GLY A 58 14.27 6.53 -14.70
C GLY A 58 14.75 5.73 -13.48
N LYS A 59 15.18 6.39 -12.38
CA LYS A 59 15.67 5.76 -11.15
C LYS A 59 14.93 6.31 -9.94
N LEU A 60 14.81 5.51 -8.88
CA LEU A 60 14.23 5.93 -7.61
C LEU A 60 15.31 6.28 -6.59
N THR A 61 15.22 7.46 -6.01
CA THR A 61 15.84 7.76 -4.71
C THR A 61 14.96 7.23 -3.57
N VAL A 62 15.47 7.19 -2.35
CA VAL A 62 14.66 6.85 -1.15
C VAL A 62 13.49 7.82 -0.99
N GLU A 63 13.70 9.10 -1.31
CA GLU A 63 12.67 10.14 -1.27
C GLU A 63 11.59 9.91 -2.34
N ASP A 64 11.99 9.52 -3.55
CA ASP A 64 11.03 9.15 -4.60
C ASP A 64 10.21 7.92 -4.18
N ALA A 65 10.85 6.92 -3.58
CA ALA A 65 10.19 5.74 -3.06
C ALA A 65 9.17 6.07 -1.95
N LEU A 66 9.43 7.08 -1.12
CA LEU A 66 8.46 7.60 -0.14
C LEU A 66 7.26 8.30 -0.80
N ASN A 67 7.46 8.89 -1.98
CA ASN A 67 6.42 9.60 -2.71
C ASN A 67 5.58 8.68 -3.61
N LEU A 68 5.96 7.41 -3.77
CA LEU A 68 5.15 6.44 -4.52
C LEU A 68 3.76 6.29 -3.88
N PRO A 69 2.70 6.15 -4.70
CA PRO A 69 1.39 5.71 -4.21
C PRO A 69 1.52 4.42 -3.38
N LEU A 70 0.78 4.29 -2.30
CA LEU A 70 0.87 3.12 -1.43
C LEU A 70 0.58 1.82 -2.18
N LEU A 71 -0.39 1.83 -3.08
CA LEU A 71 -0.72 0.64 -3.87
C LEU A 71 0.43 0.21 -4.79
N ASP A 72 1.18 1.16 -5.37
CA ASP A 72 2.39 0.83 -6.12
C ASP A 72 3.47 0.24 -5.22
N ARG A 73 3.67 0.82 -4.03
CA ARG A 73 4.64 0.31 -3.05
C ARG A 73 4.35 -1.14 -2.68
N TYR A 74 3.09 -1.46 -2.33
CA TYR A 74 2.69 -2.83 -2.01
C TYR A 74 2.81 -3.77 -3.20
N CYS A 75 2.43 -3.32 -4.39
CA CYS A 75 2.62 -4.07 -5.63
C CYS A 75 4.10 -4.43 -5.85
N ILE A 76 5.00 -3.45 -5.71
CA ILE A 76 6.45 -3.68 -5.84
C ILE A 76 6.94 -4.70 -4.80
N LEU A 77 6.56 -4.57 -3.53
CA LEU A 77 6.96 -5.50 -2.47
C LEU A 77 6.51 -6.93 -2.74
N ILE A 78 5.24 -7.11 -3.12
CA ILE A 78 4.69 -8.44 -3.41
C ILE A 78 5.34 -9.03 -4.67
N LYS A 79 5.50 -8.24 -5.74
CA LYS A 79 6.18 -8.69 -6.96
C LYS A 79 7.64 -9.05 -6.73
N ALA A 80 8.36 -8.28 -5.91
CA ALA A 80 9.74 -8.59 -5.53
C ALA A 80 9.82 -9.92 -4.77
N ARG A 81 8.90 -10.15 -3.81
CA ARG A 81 8.81 -11.40 -3.05
C ARG A 81 8.53 -12.60 -3.96
N ILE A 82 7.51 -12.48 -4.83
CA ILE A 82 7.16 -13.54 -5.79
C ILE A 82 8.33 -13.85 -6.71
N PHE A 83 8.98 -12.82 -7.24
CA PHE A 83 10.09 -12.98 -8.19
C PHE A 83 11.34 -13.60 -7.57
N SER A 84 11.67 -13.23 -6.33
CA SER A 84 12.92 -13.64 -5.68
C SER A 84 12.79 -15.00 -4.98
N ILE A 85 11.62 -15.33 -4.43
CA ILE A 85 11.43 -16.47 -3.53
C ILE A 85 10.32 -17.40 -4.02
N GLY A 86 9.25 -16.84 -4.62
CA GLY A 86 8.07 -17.56 -5.07
C GLY A 86 6.78 -17.00 -4.48
N PRO A 87 5.61 -17.42 -4.99
CA PRO A 87 4.32 -16.90 -4.55
C PRO A 87 3.83 -17.49 -3.22
N GLU A 88 4.33 -18.66 -2.82
CA GLU A 88 3.90 -19.34 -1.60
C GLU A 88 4.49 -18.67 -0.37
N LEU A 89 3.63 -18.24 0.55
CA LEU A 89 3.99 -17.64 1.82
C LEU A 89 3.59 -18.57 2.96
N ASN A 90 4.57 -19.25 3.56
CA ASN A 90 4.38 -20.05 4.77
C ASN A 90 4.60 -19.18 6.00
N PHE A 91 3.68 -19.18 6.96
CA PHE A 91 3.79 -18.41 8.19
C PHE A 91 3.10 -19.12 9.36
N ASP A 92 3.61 -18.84 10.55
CA ASP A 92 3.07 -19.38 11.80
C ASP A 92 2.11 -18.38 12.45
N TYR A 93 0.99 -18.89 12.96
CA TYR A 93 0.09 -18.12 13.83
C TYR A 93 -0.13 -18.84 15.16
N THR A 94 -0.11 -18.06 16.26
CA THR A 94 -0.22 -18.61 17.61
C THR A 94 -1.64 -18.49 18.16
N TRP A 95 -2.28 -19.63 18.37
CA TRP A 95 -3.58 -19.75 19.03
C TRP A 95 -3.39 -20.18 20.49
N GLY A 96 -3.35 -19.20 21.40
CA GLY A 96 -3.10 -19.48 22.82
C GLY A 96 -1.70 -20.08 23.05
N LYS A 97 -1.61 -21.41 23.25
CA LYS A 97 -0.34 -22.15 23.43
C LYS A 97 0.08 -22.95 22.19
N SER A 98 -0.76 -23.00 21.17
CA SER A 98 -0.53 -23.80 19.96
C SER A 98 -0.06 -22.91 18.83
N VAL A 99 1.03 -23.28 18.18
CA VAL A 99 1.53 -22.66 16.94
C VAL A 99 1.03 -23.52 15.79
N ILE A 100 0.42 -22.88 14.80
CA ILE A 100 -0.13 -23.53 13.60
C ILE A 100 0.44 -22.82 12.39
N GLN A 101 0.94 -23.62 11.44
CA GLN A 101 1.45 -23.14 10.18
C GLN A 101 0.31 -22.97 9.18
N TYR A 102 0.34 -21.87 8.44
CA TYR A 102 -0.56 -21.52 7.36
C TYR A 102 0.22 -21.23 6.09
N GLU A 103 -0.46 -21.42 4.96
CA GLU A 103 0.07 -21.14 3.63
C GLU A 103 -0.84 -20.16 2.92
N GLU A 104 -0.23 -19.22 2.18
CA GLU A 104 -0.92 -18.18 1.44
C GLU A 104 -0.31 -18.00 0.05
N ASP A 105 -1.14 -17.91 -1.00
CA ASP A 105 -0.69 -17.60 -2.36
C ASP A 105 -0.72 -16.08 -2.61
N LEU A 106 0.46 -15.48 -2.74
CA LEU A 106 0.61 -14.05 -2.98
C LEU A 106 0.11 -13.58 -4.35
N ASN A 107 -0.07 -14.48 -5.32
CA ASN A 107 -0.60 -14.11 -6.64
C ASN A 107 -2.04 -13.59 -6.57
N LYS A 108 -2.80 -13.96 -5.55
CA LYS A 108 -4.17 -13.45 -5.37
C LYS A 108 -4.24 -11.97 -5.02
N TYR A 109 -3.12 -11.36 -4.57
CA TYR A 109 -3.06 -9.96 -4.14
C TYR A 109 -2.63 -9.00 -5.24
N VAL A 110 -2.07 -9.47 -6.34
CA VAL A 110 -1.59 -8.62 -7.44
C VAL A 110 -2.01 -9.18 -8.79
N PHE A 111 -2.14 -8.30 -9.79
CA PHE A 111 -2.21 -8.70 -11.18
C PHE A 111 -0.81 -8.82 -11.76
N ASP A 112 -0.63 -9.62 -12.79
CA ASP A 112 0.66 -9.76 -13.46
C ASP A 112 1.10 -8.45 -14.09
N ASP A 113 0.17 -7.73 -14.74
CA ASP A 113 0.43 -6.46 -15.40
C ASP A 113 -0.86 -5.62 -15.41
N TYR A 114 -0.87 -4.52 -14.67
CA TYR A 114 -2.04 -3.64 -14.57
C TYR A 114 -2.38 -2.89 -15.88
N SER A 115 -1.49 -2.88 -16.88
CA SER A 115 -1.81 -2.32 -18.21
C SER A 115 -2.81 -3.18 -19.00
N LYS A 116 -2.96 -4.45 -18.63
CA LYS A 116 -3.76 -5.45 -19.34
C LYS A 116 -5.05 -5.82 -18.60
N VAL A 117 -5.24 -5.29 -17.41
CA VAL A 117 -6.40 -5.62 -16.56
C VAL A 117 -7.61 -4.80 -17.01
N SER A 118 -8.71 -5.49 -17.29
CA SER A 118 -10.01 -4.88 -17.56
C SER A 118 -10.70 -4.39 -16.27
N ASP A 119 -11.62 -3.45 -16.40
CA ASP A 119 -12.42 -2.96 -15.27
C ASP A 119 -13.23 -4.09 -14.62
N ASP A 120 -13.71 -5.07 -15.41
CA ASP A 120 -14.43 -6.24 -14.90
C ASP A 120 -13.51 -7.15 -14.07
N GLU A 121 -12.26 -7.36 -14.48
CA GLU A 121 -11.31 -8.16 -13.72
C GLU A 121 -10.92 -7.45 -12.42
N ILE A 122 -10.75 -6.13 -12.45
CA ILE A 122 -10.53 -5.32 -11.24
C ILE A 122 -11.71 -5.51 -10.29
N THR A 123 -12.95 -5.34 -10.77
CA THR A 123 -14.16 -5.46 -9.95
C THR A 123 -14.29 -6.87 -9.35
N ASN A 124 -14.04 -7.92 -10.12
CA ASN A 124 -14.12 -9.30 -9.64
C ASN A 124 -13.03 -9.65 -8.61
N LYS A 125 -11.86 -9.01 -8.70
CA LYS A 125 -10.76 -9.23 -7.73
C LYS A 125 -10.87 -8.31 -6.51
N LEU A 126 -11.63 -7.23 -6.59
CA LEU A 126 -11.85 -6.26 -5.50
C LEU A 126 -12.53 -6.89 -4.27
N ASP A 127 -13.30 -7.97 -4.42
CA ASP A 127 -13.89 -8.70 -3.29
C ASP A 127 -12.82 -9.40 -2.43
N ALA A 128 -11.65 -9.70 -3.00
CA ALA A 128 -10.54 -10.30 -2.29
C ALA A 128 -9.54 -9.24 -1.77
N VAL A 129 -9.07 -8.34 -2.65
CA VAL A 129 -8.14 -7.24 -2.29
C VAL A 129 -8.21 -6.13 -3.34
N PRO A 130 -8.68 -4.93 -3.00
CA PRO A 130 -8.72 -3.81 -3.94
C PRO A 130 -7.30 -3.26 -4.19
N PHE A 131 -6.67 -3.72 -5.25
CA PHE A 131 -5.43 -3.17 -5.79
C PHE A 131 -5.73 -2.26 -6.98
N TYR A 132 -6.65 -1.33 -6.79
CA TYR A 132 -7.05 -0.39 -7.84
C TYR A 132 -6.83 1.04 -7.37
N LEU A 133 -6.06 1.80 -8.14
CA LEU A 133 -5.89 3.23 -7.97
C LEU A 133 -6.53 3.93 -9.18
N ASP A 134 -7.54 4.75 -8.94
CA ASP A 134 -8.04 5.64 -9.98
C ASP A 134 -7.01 6.74 -10.27
N THR A 135 -6.38 6.68 -11.44
CA THR A 135 -5.29 7.57 -11.81
C THR A 135 -5.71 9.05 -11.94
N ASP A 136 -7.01 9.33 -12.03
CA ASP A 136 -7.51 10.71 -12.04
C ASP A 136 -7.16 11.47 -10.76
N ILE A 137 -7.06 10.74 -9.62
CA ILE A 137 -6.68 11.36 -8.34
C ILE A 137 -5.23 11.87 -8.35
N LEU A 138 -4.34 11.23 -9.13
CA LEU A 138 -2.95 11.67 -9.28
C LEU A 138 -2.83 12.98 -10.02
N SER A 139 -3.81 13.31 -10.87
CA SER A 139 -3.89 14.57 -11.62
C SER A 139 -4.63 15.70 -10.90
N GLY A 140 -5.03 15.49 -9.64
CA GLY A 140 -5.65 16.50 -8.79
C GLY A 140 -7.16 16.64 -9.00
N LYS A 141 -7.87 15.53 -9.07
CA LYS A 141 -9.34 15.50 -9.20
C LYS A 141 -10.03 16.21 -8.04
N HIS A 142 -11.05 16.99 -8.37
CA HIS A 142 -11.92 17.66 -7.42
C HIS A 142 -13.26 16.92 -7.33
N PHE A 143 -13.87 16.93 -6.15
CA PHE A 143 -15.13 16.24 -5.86
C PHE A 143 -16.12 17.23 -5.26
N THR A 144 -17.34 17.28 -5.82
CA THR A 144 -18.44 18.05 -5.26
C THR A 144 -19.30 17.15 -4.39
N LEU A 145 -19.33 17.43 -3.08
CA LEU A 145 -20.17 16.72 -2.11
C LEU A 145 -21.65 17.07 -2.33
N LYS A 146 -22.57 16.21 -1.86
CA LYS A 146 -24.01 16.46 -1.90
C LYS A 146 -24.42 17.75 -1.19
N SER A 147 -23.62 18.22 -0.23
CA SER A 147 -23.81 19.51 0.45
C SER A 147 -23.40 20.72 -0.39
N GLY A 148 -22.84 20.52 -1.58
CA GLY A 148 -22.33 21.56 -2.47
C GLY A 148 -20.88 21.98 -2.19
N LYS A 149 -20.24 21.44 -1.15
CA LYS A 149 -18.81 21.70 -0.89
C LYS A 149 -17.95 21.01 -1.92
N VAL A 150 -16.89 21.68 -2.39
CA VAL A 150 -15.90 21.10 -3.30
C VAL A 150 -14.64 20.78 -2.54
N ILE A 151 -14.20 19.53 -2.63
CA ILE A 151 -13.01 19.02 -1.94
C ILE A 151 -12.00 18.43 -2.92
N SER A 152 -10.76 18.30 -2.46
CA SER A 152 -9.70 17.55 -3.10
C SER A 152 -8.89 16.81 -2.05
N PHE A 153 -8.30 15.66 -2.41
CA PHE A 153 -7.37 14.93 -1.57
C PHE A 153 -6.32 14.23 -2.47
N LYS A 154 -5.19 13.89 -1.88
CA LYS A 154 -4.11 13.20 -2.58
C LYS A 154 -4.19 11.69 -2.34
N ALA A 155 -3.70 10.90 -3.30
CA ALA A 155 -3.44 9.49 -3.09
C ALA A 155 -2.49 9.29 -1.90
N ALA A 156 -2.72 8.25 -1.11
CA ALA A 156 -1.82 7.89 -0.03
C ALA A 156 -0.45 7.47 -0.57
N THR A 157 0.60 7.87 0.12
CA THR A 157 1.98 7.55 -0.21
C THR A 157 2.71 7.02 1.02
N GLY A 158 3.95 6.56 0.87
CA GLY A 158 4.79 6.23 2.02
C GLY A 158 4.96 7.40 3.00
N LYS A 159 4.95 8.65 2.52
CA LYS A 159 4.91 9.84 3.40
C LYS A 159 3.63 9.95 4.19
N THR A 160 2.49 9.57 3.61
CA THR A 160 1.21 9.53 4.32
C THR A 160 1.29 8.57 5.50
N GLU A 161 1.82 7.35 5.29
CA GLU A 161 2.04 6.38 6.37
C GLU A 161 2.98 6.93 7.45
N GLN A 162 4.11 7.51 7.05
CA GLN A 162 5.06 8.10 8.01
C GLN A 162 4.44 9.22 8.83
N ARG A 163 3.66 10.11 8.20
CA ARG A 163 2.95 11.19 8.92
C ARG A 163 2.00 10.63 9.96
N ILE A 164 1.25 9.57 9.64
CA ILE A 164 0.35 8.91 10.59
C ILE A 164 1.14 8.25 11.72
N LEU A 165 2.19 7.49 11.39
CA LEU A 165 3.01 6.80 12.40
C LEU A 165 3.77 7.74 13.33
N SER A 166 4.13 8.95 12.86
CA SER A 166 4.78 9.98 13.69
C SER A 166 3.84 10.62 14.71
N LEU A 167 2.52 10.47 14.54
CA LEU A 167 1.56 10.96 15.52
C LEU A 167 1.58 10.09 16.79
N PRO A 168 1.37 10.68 17.97
CA PRO A 168 1.04 9.94 19.17
C PRO A 168 -0.15 9.00 18.92
N GLU A 169 -0.20 7.87 19.60
CA GLU A 169 -1.21 6.82 19.35
C GLU A 169 -2.63 7.34 19.51
N ASP A 170 -2.90 8.17 20.52
CA ASP A 170 -4.19 8.82 20.78
C ASP A 170 -4.59 9.82 19.67
N LYS A 171 -3.65 10.25 18.83
CA LYS A 171 -3.89 11.16 17.69
C LYS A 171 -4.06 10.43 16.36
N ARG A 172 -3.84 9.13 16.29
CA ARG A 172 -4.05 8.31 15.09
C ARG A 172 -5.55 8.02 14.88
N THR A 173 -6.32 9.07 14.78
CA THR A 173 -7.78 8.99 14.58
C THR A 173 -8.14 8.74 13.12
N ARG A 174 -9.41 8.38 12.85
CA ARG A 174 -9.94 8.23 11.48
C ARG A 174 -9.79 9.49 10.62
N ASN A 175 -9.68 10.67 11.22
CA ASN A 175 -9.48 11.92 10.49
C ASN A 175 -7.99 12.22 10.25
N ALA A 176 -7.07 11.59 10.98
CA ALA A 176 -5.63 11.78 10.81
C ALA A 176 -5.19 11.35 9.40
N GLU A 177 -5.79 10.28 8.86
CA GLU A 177 -5.53 9.84 7.49
C GLU A 177 -5.93 10.90 6.46
N LEU A 178 -7.09 11.54 6.60
CA LEU A 178 -7.54 12.59 5.68
C LEU A 178 -6.63 13.82 5.71
N ILE A 179 -6.12 14.17 6.90
CA ILE A 179 -5.11 15.23 7.05
C ILE A 179 -3.80 14.81 6.37
N ALA A 180 -3.37 13.58 6.57
CA ALA A 180 -2.15 13.06 5.97
C ALA A 180 -2.21 12.97 4.44
N ARG A 181 -3.42 12.88 3.87
CA ARG A 181 -3.72 12.93 2.43
C ARG A 181 -3.90 14.37 1.90
N ASP A 182 -3.60 15.38 2.70
CA ASP A 182 -3.78 16.80 2.36
C ASP A 182 -5.22 17.12 1.89
N LEU A 183 -6.24 16.54 2.60
CA LEU A 183 -7.64 16.89 2.31
C LEU A 183 -7.80 18.42 2.30
N SER A 184 -8.34 18.95 1.22
CA SER A 184 -8.51 20.38 1.00
C SER A 184 -9.97 20.69 0.70
N LEU A 185 -10.43 21.87 1.09
CA LEU A 185 -11.76 22.41 0.81
C LEU A 185 -11.59 23.68 -0.04
N GLU A 186 -12.42 23.84 -1.05
CA GLU A 186 -12.50 25.08 -1.82
C GLU A 186 -13.21 26.17 -1.01
N VAL A 187 -12.50 27.28 -0.81
CA VAL A 187 -13.02 28.49 -0.15
C VAL A 187 -12.67 29.67 -1.06
N ASP A 188 -13.66 30.42 -1.51
CA ASP A 188 -13.49 31.58 -2.41
C ASP A 188 -12.63 31.26 -3.66
N GLY A 189 -12.84 30.10 -4.27
CA GLY A 189 -12.14 29.65 -5.47
C GLY A 189 -10.70 29.18 -5.25
N LYS A 190 -10.30 28.96 -3.98
CA LYS A 190 -8.96 28.41 -3.62
C LYS A 190 -9.10 27.18 -2.75
N PHE A 191 -8.20 26.22 -2.94
CA PHE A 191 -8.14 25.03 -2.09
C PHE A 191 -7.27 25.30 -0.86
N GLU A 192 -7.85 25.14 0.32
CA GLU A 192 -7.19 25.27 1.61
C GLU A 192 -7.15 23.89 2.31
N ILE A 193 -5.98 23.52 2.87
CA ILE A 193 -5.83 22.26 3.60
C ILE A 193 -6.69 22.30 4.86
N VAL A 194 -7.51 21.26 5.02
CA VAL A 194 -8.42 21.11 6.16
C VAL A 194 -7.62 20.79 7.43
N GLN A 195 -7.66 21.70 8.39
CA GLN A 195 -7.08 21.52 9.74
C GLN A 195 -8.15 21.16 10.79
N ASN A 196 -9.41 21.50 10.52
CA ASN A 196 -10.52 21.31 11.44
C ASN A 196 -11.74 20.77 10.66
N PHE A 197 -12.32 19.70 11.14
CA PHE A 197 -13.46 19.01 10.53
C PHE A 197 -14.83 19.54 10.97
N SER A 198 -14.90 20.54 11.87
CA SER A 198 -16.18 21.11 12.35
C SER A 198 -17.03 21.71 11.24
N MET A 199 -16.42 22.07 10.11
CA MET A 199 -17.10 22.59 8.92
C MET A 199 -17.82 21.52 8.09
N PHE A 200 -17.57 20.24 8.36
CA PHE A 200 -18.20 19.12 7.67
C PHE A 200 -19.25 18.46 8.55
N SER A 201 -20.42 18.20 7.97
CA SER A 201 -21.44 17.37 8.61
C SER A 201 -20.98 15.90 8.67
N VAL A 202 -21.63 15.09 9.51
CA VAL A 202 -21.39 13.64 9.55
C VAL A 202 -21.64 12.99 8.18
N LYS A 203 -22.61 13.52 7.40
CA LYS A 203 -22.90 13.05 6.03
C LYS A 203 -21.77 13.40 5.07
N ASP A 204 -21.23 14.63 5.14
CA ASP A 204 -20.06 15.03 4.36
C ASP A 204 -18.87 14.10 4.65
N MET A 205 -18.61 13.84 5.94
CA MET A 205 -17.50 12.97 6.35
C MET A 205 -17.67 11.53 5.87
N ALA A 206 -18.90 11.01 5.83
CA ALA A 206 -19.18 9.68 5.29
C ALA A 206 -18.93 9.65 3.78
N GLU A 207 -19.35 10.69 3.05
CA GLU A 207 -19.16 10.82 1.61
C GLU A 207 -17.67 10.98 1.26
N ILE A 208 -16.93 11.81 2.00
CA ILE A 208 -15.46 11.95 1.82
C ILE A 208 -14.76 10.60 1.97
N ARG A 209 -15.06 9.83 3.01
CA ARG A 209 -14.45 8.50 3.21
C ARG A 209 -14.83 7.51 2.12
N HIS A 210 -16.07 7.58 1.64
CA HIS A 210 -16.50 6.76 0.50
C HIS A 210 -15.71 7.12 -0.76
N LEU A 211 -15.53 8.42 -1.06
CA LEU A 211 -14.71 8.88 -2.18
C LEU A 211 -13.25 8.40 -2.05
N VAL A 212 -12.64 8.56 -0.87
CA VAL A 212 -11.28 8.06 -0.64
C VAL A 212 -11.19 6.55 -0.93
N ASN A 213 -12.10 5.76 -0.36
CA ASN A 213 -12.10 4.31 -0.57
C ASN A 213 -12.38 3.89 -2.02
N THR A 214 -13.12 4.72 -2.78
CA THR A 214 -13.44 4.44 -4.19
C THR A 214 -12.24 4.75 -5.09
N TYR A 215 -11.54 5.86 -4.85
CA TYR A 215 -10.48 6.34 -5.75
C TYR A 215 -9.07 5.89 -5.34
N ASP A 216 -8.85 5.64 -4.07
CA ASP A 216 -7.57 5.19 -3.52
C ASP A 216 -7.81 4.28 -2.30
N PRO A 217 -8.32 3.07 -2.54
CA PRO A 217 -8.61 2.12 -1.46
C PRO A 217 -7.35 1.75 -0.68
N THR A 218 -7.52 1.54 0.62
CA THR A 218 -6.43 1.04 1.45
C THR A 218 -6.13 -0.42 1.09
N PHE A 219 -4.86 -0.74 0.89
CA PHE A 219 -4.44 -2.12 0.75
C PHE A 219 -4.73 -2.88 2.05
N THR A 220 -5.56 -3.89 1.97
CA THR A 220 -5.91 -4.70 3.14
C THR A 220 -4.98 -5.90 3.31
N GLY A 221 -4.45 -6.49 2.24
CA GLY A 221 -3.42 -7.52 2.23
C GLY A 221 -3.48 -8.51 3.39
N VAL A 222 -4.68 -8.98 3.70
CA VAL A 222 -4.94 -9.88 4.83
C VAL A 222 -5.38 -11.25 4.33
N THR A 223 -5.02 -12.29 5.08
CA THR A 223 -5.57 -13.64 4.89
C THR A 223 -6.34 -14.06 6.13
N ASP A 224 -7.37 -14.86 5.95
CA ASP A 224 -8.14 -15.42 7.04
C ASP A 224 -7.42 -16.65 7.58
N VAL A 225 -6.99 -16.59 8.86
CA VAL A 225 -6.45 -17.74 9.58
C VAL A 225 -7.54 -18.33 10.47
N THR A 226 -7.79 -19.63 10.34
CA THR A 226 -8.86 -20.32 11.06
C THR A 226 -8.25 -21.25 12.12
N ASN A 227 -8.69 -21.11 13.35
CA ASN A 227 -8.33 -22.05 14.42
C ASN A 227 -9.00 -23.42 14.15
N PRO A 228 -8.24 -24.49 13.90
CA PRO A 228 -8.80 -25.79 13.57
C PRO A 228 -9.58 -26.44 14.71
N SER A 229 -9.34 -26.00 15.96
CA SER A 229 -10.01 -26.57 17.14
C SER A 229 -11.31 -25.86 17.50
N THR A 230 -11.42 -24.55 17.26
CA THR A 230 -12.56 -23.72 17.67
C THR A 230 -13.38 -23.20 16.50
N GLY A 231 -12.81 -23.18 15.28
CA GLY A 231 -13.40 -22.52 14.10
C GLY A 231 -13.33 -21.00 14.15
N GLU A 232 -12.63 -20.41 15.12
CA GLU A 232 -12.40 -18.97 15.20
C GLU A 232 -11.59 -18.50 14.01
N VAL A 233 -12.00 -17.37 13.39
CA VAL A 233 -11.32 -16.77 12.23
C VAL A 233 -10.75 -15.42 12.64
N VAL A 234 -9.49 -15.17 12.29
CA VAL A 234 -8.79 -13.90 12.49
C VAL A 234 -8.14 -13.47 11.19
N GLN A 235 -8.17 -12.18 10.89
CA GLN A 235 -7.47 -11.61 9.74
C GLN A 235 -6.00 -11.37 10.09
N PHE A 236 -5.11 -11.94 9.29
CA PHE A 236 -3.66 -11.81 9.44
C PHE A 236 -3.06 -11.02 8.26
N PRO A 237 -2.32 -9.91 8.52
CA PRO A 237 -1.70 -9.13 7.45
C PRO A 237 -0.51 -9.90 6.85
N VAL A 238 -0.57 -10.22 5.57
CA VAL A 238 0.47 -11.03 4.89
C VAL A 238 1.85 -10.38 4.92
N LEU A 239 1.93 -9.05 4.83
CA LEU A 239 3.18 -8.30 4.90
C LEU A 239 3.80 -8.27 6.30
N ALA A 240 3.04 -8.64 7.35
CA ALA A 240 3.54 -8.73 8.71
C ALA A 240 4.16 -10.11 9.02
N ALA A 241 4.03 -11.08 8.11
CA ALA A 241 4.68 -12.38 8.28
C ALA A 241 6.21 -12.20 8.21
N PRO A 242 6.99 -12.65 9.21
CA PRO A 242 8.45 -12.59 9.15
C PRO A 242 9.01 -13.28 7.90
N SER A 243 8.39 -14.39 7.48
CA SER A 243 8.73 -15.15 6.28
C SER A 243 8.43 -14.43 4.96
N PHE A 244 7.76 -13.28 4.99
CA PHE A 244 7.52 -12.50 3.77
C PHE A 244 8.82 -12.01 3.15
N PHE A 245 9.72 -11.47 3.96
CA PHE A 245 11.03 -10.98 3.50
C PHE A 245 12.16 -11.96 3.76
N PHE A 246 12.05 -12.82 4.77
CA PHE A 246 13.10 -13.72 5.27
C PHE A 246 12.56 -15.14 5.33
N PRO A 247 12.51 -15.88 4.20
CA PRO A 247 12.08 -17.26 4.23
C PRO A 247 13.04 -18.10 5.08
N THR A 248 12.49 -18.85 6.00
CA THR A 248 13.28 -19.67 6.93
C THR A 248 13.72 -21.01 6.35
N GLU A 249 13.01 -21.48 5.30
CA GLU A 249 13.35 -22.72 4.55
C GLU A 249 12.94 -22.51 3.07
N MET A 250 13.81 -22.92 2.16
CA MET A 250 13.54 -23.06 0.74
C MET A 250 13.55 -24.52 0.34
#